data_b9703218fefc23d72c8e5297e64a1899
#
_entry.id   b9703218fefc23d72c8e5297e64a1899
#
_cell.length_a   1.000
_cell.length_b   1.000
_cell.length_c   1.000
_cell.angle_alpha   90.00
_cell.angle_beta   90.00
_cell.angle_gamma   90.00
#
_symmetry.space_group_name_H-M   'P 1'
#
loop_
_entity.id
_entity.type
_entity.pdbx_description
1 polymer ?
#
loop_
_entity_poly.entity_id
_entity_poly.type
_entity_poly.pdbx_seq_one_letter_code
_entity_poly.pdbx_strand_id
1 'polypeptide(L)'
;MQLNFDNYLDKMRGCWNGKNIGGTLGAPFEGMRGVFDVRYYTVFQNPLIRAYVDGHEAPYISEGTVKKITITFENLQRRQQWLTLTLHTPEGWELQPGKTLAVNLEQGHCNVPLARVTLEVTPHALSRARNDLIIQVVSEGRPTQLFILIVLLASGDYQIFSE
;
A
#
# COMPACT_ATOMS: atom_id res chain seq x y z
N MET A 1 16.45 18.05 41.72
CA MET A 1 15.96 17.09 40.73
C MET A 1 17.10 16.85 39.74
N GLN A 2 17.78 15.71 39.85
CA GLN A 2 18.87 15.37 38.92
C GLN A 2 18.23 14.80 37.64
N LEU A 3 18.50 15.42 36.51
CA LEU A 3 18.13 14.90 35.21
C LEU A 3 19.07 13.73 34.88
N ASN A 4 18.52 12.54 34.73
CA ASN A 4 19.28 11.41 34.20
C ASN A 4 19.46 11.63 32.71
N PHE A 5 20.72 11.83 32.27
CA PHE A 5 21.05 12.17 30.89
C PHE A 5 20.63 11.08 29.89
N ASP A 6 20.72 9.81 30.26
CA ASP A 6 20.32 8.69 29.40
C ASP A 6 18.79 8.70 29.17
N ASN A 7 18.01 8.94 30.22
CA ASN A 7 16.55 9.10 30.09
C ASN A 7 16.15 10.31 29.26
N TYR A 8 16.94 11.38 29.32
CA TYR A 8 16.70 12.57 28.49
C TYR A 8 16.99 12.28 27.01
N LEU A 9 18.11 11.62 26.70
CA LEU A 9 18.47 11.22 25.34
C LEU A 9 17.45 10.26 24.74
N ASP A 10 16.95 9.31 25.52
CA ASP A 10 15.97 8.33 25.05
C ASP A 10 14.62 8.99 24.73
N LYS A 11 14.18 9.92 25.57
CA LYS A 11 12.99 10.73 25.31
C LYS A 11 13.16 11.63 24.08
N MET A 12 14.33 12.23 23.89
CA MET A 12 14.63 13.03 22.70
C MET A 12 14.58 12.17 21.41
N ARG A 13 15.20 10.98 21.43
CA ARG A 13 15.17 10.04 20.31
C ARG A 13 13.74 9.60 20.00
N GLY A 14 12.95 9.28 21.01
CA GLY A 14 11.54 8.94 20.85
C GLY A 14 10.73 10.08 20.24
N CYS A 15 10.96 11.32 20.67
CA CYS A 15 10.31 12.50 20.12
C CYS A 15 10.67 12.73 18.64
N TRP A 16 11.95 12.62 18.28
CA TRP A 16 12.41 12.76 16.91
C TRP A 16 11.87 11.68 15.99
N ASN A 17 11.89 10.42 16.44
CA ASN A 17 11.33 9.31 15.70
C ASN A 17 9.82 9.48 15.51
N GLY A 18 9.10 9.88 16.54
CA GLY A 18 7.65 10.16 16.45
C GLY A 18 7.33 11.30 15.49
N LYS A 19 8.13 12.38 15.50
CA LYS A 19 7.97 13.51 14.57
C LYS A 19 8.26 13.09 13.13
N ASN A 20 9.31 12.32 12.89
CA ASN A 20 9.67 11.84 11.56
C ASN A 20 8.62 10.86 11.02
N ILE A 21 8.16 9.91 11.85
CA ILE A 21 7.09 8.98 11.48
C ILE A 21 5.80 9.75 11.20
N GLY A 22 5.40 10.68 12.08
CA GLY A 22 4.20 11.50 11.91
C GLY A 22 4.27 12.38 10.67
N GLY A 23 5.40 13.03 10.40
CA GLY A 23 5.63 13.81 9.19
C GLY A 23 5.58 12.96 7.91
N THR A 24 6.20 11.79 7.94
CA THR A 24 6.19 10.87 6.77
C THR A 24 4.79 10.33 6.50
N LEU A 25 4.04 9.97 7.54
CA LEU A 25 2.66 9.48 7.41
C LEU A 25 1.68 10.60 7.06
N GLY A 26 1.91 11.81 7.55
CA GLY A 26 1.04 12.97 7.32
C GLY A 26 1.32 13.73 6.02
N ALA A 27 2.56 13.69 5.50
CA ALA A 27 2.96 14.43 4.32
C ALA A 27 2.06 14.20 3.08
N PRO A 28 1.56 12.98 2.80
CA PRO A 28 0.65 12.76 1.68
C PRO A 28 -0.68 13.52 1.81
N PHE A 29 -1.03 13.95 3.02
CA PHE A 29 -2.30 14.63 3.33
C PHE A 29 -2.13 16.14 3.53
N GLU A 30 -0.89 16.63 3.58
CA GLU A 30 -0.61 18.07 3.69
C GLU A 30 -1.12 18.81 2.44
N GLY A 31 -1.92 19.84 2.67
CA GLY A 31 -2.51 20.65 1.59
C GLY A 31 -3.78 20.07 0.97
N MET A 32 -4.21 18.89 1.35
CA MET A 32 -5.47 18.33 0.90
C MET A 32 -6.65 18.99 1.64
N ARG A 33 -7.60 19.56 0.87
CA ARG A 33 -8.84 20.12 1.40
C ARG A 33 -9.95 19.07 1.28
N GLY A 34 -10.29 18.41 2.36
CA GLY A 34 -11.37 17.42 2.39
C GLY A 34 -11.31 16.55 3.64
N VAL A 35 -12.39 15.86 3.93
CA VAL A 35 -12.40 14.83 4.98
C VAL A 35 -11.83 13.56 4.36
N PHE A 36 -10.56 13.27 4.66
CA PHE A 36 -9.94 12.01 4.28
C PHE A 36 -10.20 11.00 5.39
N ASP A 37 -10.86 9.94 5.04
CA ASP A 37 -10.92 8.78 5.91
C ASP A 37 -9.66 7.94 5.69
N VAL A 38 -8.61 8.26 6.47
CA VAL A 38 -7.29 7.59 6.39
C VAL A 38 -7.38 6.07 6.56
N ARG A 39 -8.52 5.55 7.05
CA ARG A 39 -8.74 4.10 7.20
C ARG A 39 -8.86 3.38 5.87
N TYR A 40 -9.09 4.10 4.78
CA TYR A 40 -9.40 3.51 3.48
C TYR A 40 -8.31 3.63 2.42
N TYR A 41 -7.23 4.36 2.70
CA TYR A 41 -6.14 4.52 1.74
C TYR A 41 -4.79 4.21 2.37
N THR A 42 -4.07 3.30 1.74
CA THR A 42 -2.65 3.09 2.05
C THR A 42 -1.83 3.66 0.90
N VAL A 43 -0.86 4.50 1.24
CA VAL A 43 -0.01 5.19 0.26
C VAL A 43 1.38 4.58 0.27
N PHE A 44 1.87 4.23 -0.90
CA PHE A 44 3.23 3.78 -1.15
C PHE A 44 3.90 4.73 -2.13
N GLN A 45 5.13 5.13 -1.88
CA GLN A 45 5.80 6.13 -2.71
C GLN A 45 7.29 5.85 -2.84
N ASN A 46 7.82 6.14 -4.03
CA ASN A 46 9.23 6.33 -4.31
C ASN A 46 9.43 7.67 -5.09
N PRO A 47 10.64 8.07 -5.46
CA PRO A 47 10.86 9.33 -6.19
C PRO A 47 10.20 9.41 -7.57
N LEU A 48 9.73 8.30 -8.13
CA LEU A 48 9.19 8.23 -9.49
C LEU A 48 7.68 8.20 -9.53
N ILE A 49 7.07 7.47 -8.59
CA ILE A 49 5.64 7.18 -8.56
C ILE A 49 5.09 7.19 -7.15
N ARG A 50 3.81 7.46 -7.05
CA ARG A 50 3.01 7.25 -5.84
C ARG A 50 1.86 6.30 -6.16
N ALA A 51 1.62 5.35 -5.28
CA ALA A 51 0.53 4.39 -5.41
C ALA A 51 -0.42 4.51 -4.22
N TYR A 52 -1.71 4.54 -4.51
CA TYR A 52 -2.79 4.55 -3.53
C TYR A 52 -3.53 3.22 -3.63
N VAL A 53 -3.56 2.47 -2.54
CA VAL A 53 -4.36 1.24 -2.45
C VAL A 53 -5.69 1.59 -1.82
N ASP A 54 -6.76 1.36 -2.57
CA ASP A 54 -8.11 1.57 -2.08
C ASP A 54 -8.52 0.42 -1.17
N GLY A 55 -8.80 0.74 0.08
CA GLY A 55 -9.20 -0.20 1.12
C GLY A 55 -10.67 -0.07 1.52
N HIS A 56 -11.54 0.40 0.62
CA HIS A 56 -12.99 0.56 0.89
C HIS A 56 -13.66 -0.72 1.39
N GLU A 57 -13.15 -1.86 1.00
CA GLU A 57 -13.56 -3.14 1.57
C GLU A 57 -12.67 -3.50 2.76
N ALA A 58 -13.28 -4.04 3.81
CA ALA A 58 -12.53 -4.58 4.94
C ALA A 58 -11.42 -5.54 4.46
N PRO A 59 -10.29 -5.65 5.17
CA PRO A 59 -9.14 -6.47 4.74
C PRO A 59 -9.42 -7.97 4.78
N TYR A 60 -10.68 -8.38 4.92
CA TYR A 60 -11.08 -9.77 5.04
C TYR A 60 -11.22 -10.45 3.68
N ILE A 61 -10.84 -11.73 3.65
CA ILE A 61 -10.93 -12.60 2.48
C ILE A 61 -11.43 -13.98 2.88
N SER A 62 -12.22 -14.60 2.01
CA SER A 62 -12.76 -15.95 2.20
C SER A 62 -12.37 -16.84 1.03
N GLU A 63 -12.22 -18.14 1.28
CA GLU A 63 -11.95 -19.12 0.22
C GLU A 63 -13.02 -19.09 -0.86
N GLY A 64 -12.59 -19.17 -2.11
CA GLY A 64 -13.47 -19.16 -3.27
C GLY A 64 -14.17 -17.83 -3.55
N THR A 65 -13.94 -16.78 -2.74
CA THR A 65 -14.56 -15.48 -2.93
C THR A 65 -13.63 -14.52 -3.64
N VAL A 66 -14.14 -13.84 -4.66
CA VAL A 66 -13.38 -12.83 -5.41
C VAL A 66 -13.26 -11.56 -4.57
N LYS A 67 -12.04 -11.14 -4.31
CA LYS A 67 -11.73 -9.84 -3.70
C LYS A 67 -11.18 -8.89 -4.74
N LYS A 68 -11.81 -7.71 -4.87
CA LYS A 68 -11.33 -6.64 -5.74
C LYS A 68 -10.44 -5.70 -4.98
N ILE A 69 -9.28 -5.39 -5.56
CA ILE A 69 -8.30 -4.45 -5.02
C ILE A 69 -8.02 -3.43 -6.09
N THR A 70 -8.25 -2.17 -5.80
CA THR A 70 -7.98 -1.07 -6.73
C THR A 70 -6.73 -0.31 -6.30
N ILE A 71 -5.81 -0.14 -7.23
CA ILE A 71 -4.58 0.61 -7.03
C ILE A 71 -4.56 1.77 -8.03
N THR A 72 -4.37 2.97 -7.52
CA THR A 72 -4.24 4.17 -8.33
C THR A 72 -2.79 4.62 -8.31
N PHE A 73 -2.18 4.74 -9.48
CA PHE A 73 -0.81 5.20 -9.64
C PHE A 73 -0.78 6.66 -10.10
N GLU A 74 0.07 7.44 -9.49
CA GLU A 74 0.38 8.82 -9.82
C GLU A 74 1.81 8.92 -10.34
N ASN A 75 2.00 9.55 -11.48
CA ASN A 75 3.32 9.81 -12.03
C ASN A 75 3.90 11.10 -11.43
N LEU A 76 5.00 10.99 -10.70
CA LEU A 76 5.70 12.13 -10.10
C LEU A 76 6.74 12.74 -11.05
N GLN A 77 6.87 12.20 -12.27
CA GLN A 77 7.82 12.65 -13.27
C GLN A 77 7.14 13.44 -14.39
N ARG A 78 7.87 14.38 -15.00
CA ARG A 78 7.40 15.19 -16.13
C ARG A 78 7.45 14.46 -17.49
N ARG A 79 7.55 13.12 -17.47
CA ARG A 79 7.61 12.28 -18.65
C ARG A 79 6.75 11.05 -18.46
N GLN A 80 6.31 10.49 -19.55
CA GLN A 80 5.62 9.20 -19.58
C GLN A 80 6.51 8.10 -18.99
N GLN A 81 5.88 7.16 -18.28
CA GLN A 81 6.53 6.00 -17.70
C GLN A 81 5.72 4.74 -17.97
N TRP A 82 6.43 3.64 -18.22
CA TRP A 82 5.85 2.31 -18.23
C TRP A 82 6.20 1.61 -16.92
N LEU A 83 5.20 1.06 -16.28
CA LEU A 83 5.35 0.26 -15.07
C LEU A 83 5.09 -1.20 -15.39
N THR A 84 5.93 -2.07 -14.86
CA THR A 84 5.66 -3.50 -14.78
C THR A 84 5.31 -3.84 -13.35
N LEU A 85 4.13 -4.40 -13.15
CA LEU A 85 3.65 -4.89 -11.87
C LEU A 85 3.80 -6.41 -11.85
N THR A 86 4.48 -6.95 -10.86
CA THR A 86 4.56 -8.40 -10.61
C THR A 86 3.89 -8.70 -9.28
N LEU A 87 2.88 -9.55 -9.31
CA LEU A 87 2.08 -9.93 -8.15
C LEU A 87 2.60 -11.23 -7.54
N HIS A 88 2.90 -11.19 -6.26
CA HIS A 88 3.32 -12.33 -5.46
C HIS A 88 2.23 -12.65 -4.44
N THR A 89 1.62 -13.80 -4.57
CA THR A 89 0.56 -14.30 -3.69
C THR A 89 0.97 -15.63 -3.07
N PRO A 90 0.31 -16.07 -2.02
CA PRO A 90 0.39 -17.46 -1.58
C PRO A 90 0.08 -18.42 -2.71
N GLU A 91 0.55 -19.66 -2.58
CA GLU A 91 0.31 -20.71 -3.56
C GLU A 91 -1.19 -21.04 -3.70
N GLY A 92 -1.61 -21.38 -4.91
CA GLY A 92 -3.01 -21.74 -5.17
C GLY A 92 -3.99 -20.58 -5.29
N TRP A 93 -3.52 -19.32 -5.30
CA TRP A 93 -4.38 -18.17 -5.50
C TRP A 93 -4.53 -17.83 -6.98
N GLU A 94 -5.77 -17.58 -7.41
CA GLU A 94 -6.07 -17.10 -8.74
C GLU A 94 -6.03 -15.58 -8.79
N LEU A 95 -5.43 -15.03 -9.85
CA LEU A 95 -5.25 -13.61 -10.07
C LEU A 95 -5.77 -13.20 -11.44
N GLN A 96 -6.59 -12.16 -11.49
CA GLN A 96 -7.00 -11.53 -12.73
C GLN A 96 -6.60 -10.06 -12.73
N PRO A 97 -6.09 -9.55 -13.86
CA PRO A 97 -5.91 -10.20 -15.18
C PRO A 97 -4.68 -11.11 -15.29
N GLY A 98 -3.87 -11.29 -14.24
CA GLY A 98 -2.73 -12.19 -14.22
C GLY A 98 -1.64 -11.78 -13.25
N LYS A 99 -0.54 -12.54 -13.21
CA LYS A 99 0.58 -12.30 -12.29
C LYS A 99 1.48 -11.13 -12.69
N THR A 100 1.45 -10.73 -13.96
CA THR A 100 2.27 -9.62 -14.47
C THR A 100 1.43 -8.70 -15.32
N LEU A 101 1.50 -7.40 -15.05
CA LEU A 101 0.74 -6.37 -15.72
C LEU A 101 1.66 -5.25 -16.17
N ALA A 102 1.36 -4.66 -17.32
CA ALA A 102 1.99 -3.43 -17.77
C ALA A 102 1.00 -2.26 -17.62
N VAL A 103 1.48 -1.16 -17.05
CA VAL A 103 0.68 0.06 -16.84
C VAL A 103 1.42 1.24 -17.44
N ASN A 104 0.74 1.96 -18.32
CA ASN A 104 1.25 3.21 -18.84
C ASN A 104 0.81 4.36 -17.95
N LEU A 105 1.78 5.15 -17.48
CA LEU A 105 1.55 6.41 -16.80
C LEU A 105 1.91 7.55 -17.74
N GLU A 106 0.91 8.31 -18.15
CA GLU A 106 1.13 9.52 -18.93
C GLU A 106 1.96 10.54 -18.15
N GLN A 107 2.47 11.54 -18.85
CA GLN A 107 3.26 12.60 -18.27
C GLN A 107 2.51 13.26 -17.10
N GLY A 108 3.17 13.30 -15.93
CA GLY A 108 2.65 13.99 -14.75
C GLY A 108 2.67 15.50 -14.94
N HIS A 109 1.55 16.15 -14.70
CA HIS A 109 1.37 17.60 -14.67
C HIS A 109 0.36 17.96 -13.57
N CYS A 110 0.17 19.25 -13.31
CA CYS A 110 -0.70 19.75 -12.22
C CYS A 110 -2.16 19.25 -12.23
N ASN A 111 -2.61 18.63 -13.32
CA ASN A 111 -3.84 17.84 -13.39
C ASN A 111 -3.45 16.38 -13.62
N VAL A 112 -3.04 15.72 -12.59
CA VAL A 112 -2.35 14.43 -12.59
C VAL A 112 -3.14 13.36 -13.31
N PRO A 113 -2.66 12.81 -14.44
CA PRO A 113 -3.22 11.60 -14.99
C PRO A 113 -2.95 10.45 -14.03
N LEU A 114 -4.02 9.91 -13.47
CA LEU A 114 -3.98 8.76 -12.60
C LEU A 114 -4.25 7.50 -13.42
N ALA A 115 -3.34 6.54 -13.40
CA ALA A 115 -3.63 5.21 -13.92
C ALA A 115 -4.23 4.36 -12.81
N ARG A 116 -5.38 3.75 -13.09
CA ARG A 116 -6.08 2.89 -12.13
C ARG A 116 -6.04 1.44 -12.60
N VAL A 117 -5.64 0.55 -11.71
CA VAL A 117 -5.59 -0.89 -11.94
C VAL A 117 -6.49 -1.57 -10.92
N THR A 118 -7.39 -2.42 -11.38
CA THR A 118 -8.21 -3.27 -10.53
C THR A 118 -7.73 -4.71 -10.67
N LEU A 119 -7.41 -5.32 -9.53
CA LEU A 119 -7.01 -6.70 -9.41
C LEU A 119 -8.16 -7.50 -8.80
N GLU A 120 -8.42 -8.68 -9.31
CA GLU A 120 -9.31 -9.64 -8.69
C GLU A 120 -8.48 -10.81 -8.15
N VAL A 121 -8.65 -11.09 -6.88
CA VAL A 121 -7.89 -12.11 -6.16
C VAL A 121 -8.87 -13.13 -5.59
N THR A 122 -8.68 -14.41 -5.94
CA THR A 122 -9.51 -15.50 -5.45
C THR A 122 -8.64 -16.55 -4.76
N PRO A 123 -8.67 -16.66 -3.42
CA PRO A 123 -7.96 -17.72 -2.72
C PRO A 123 -8.71 -19.05 -2.84
N HIS A 124 -8.04 -20.10 -3.27
CA HIS A 124 -8.61 -21.45 -3.25
C HIS A 124 -8.41 -22.16 -1.92
N ALA A 125 -7.39 -21.73 -1.16
CA ALA A 125 -7.15 -22.18 0.21
C ALA A 125 -6.52 -21.06 1.04
N LEU A 126 -6.94 -20.95 2.28
CA LEU A 126 -6.39 -20.02 3.27
C LEU A 126 -5.70 -20.84 4.37
N SER A 127 -4.38 -20.94 4.29
CA SER A 127 -3.59 -21.73 5.25
C SER A 127 -3.24 -20.96 6.54
N ARG A 128 -3.50 -19.66 6.57
CA ARG A 128 -3.13 -18.78 7.69
C ARG A 128 -4.20 -17.70 7.90
N ALA A 129 -4.29 -17.21 9.14
CA ALA A 129 -5.14 -16.07 9.47
C ALA A 129 -4.72 -14.79 8.72
N ARG A 130 -3.41 -14.60 8.51
CA ARG A 130 -2.85 -13.50 7.73
C ARG A 130 -2.25 -14.01 6.42
N ASN A 131 -2.64 -13.39 5.33
CA ASN A 131 -2.14 -13.67 4.00
C ASN A 131 -1.67 -12.36 3.34
N ASP A 132 -0.49 -12.37 2.79
CA ASP A 132 0.12 -11.17 2.21
C ASP A 132 0.13 -11.26 0.69
N LEU A 133 -0.40 -10.21 0.04
CA LEU A 133 -0.23 -9.96 -1.38
C LEU A 133 0.85 -8.88 -1.53
N ILE A 134 1.95 -9.21 -2.20
CA ILE A 134 3.01 -8.26 -2.48
C ILE A 134 3.00 -7.94 -3.96
N ILE A 135 3.01 -6.64 -4.28
CA ILE A 135 3.09 -6.16 -5.65
C ILE A 135 4.41 -5.44 -5.81
N GLN A 136 5.27 -6.02 -6.62
CA GLN A 136 6.51 -5.40 -7.05
C GLN A 136 6.22 -4.51 -8.26
N VAL A 137 6.58 -3.23 -8.15
CA VAL A 137 6.39 -2.24 -9.22
C VAL A 137 7.75 -1.77 -9.69
N VAL A 138 8.03 -1.97 -10.96
CA VAL A 138 9.28 -1.58 -11.63
C VAL A 138 8.97 -0.57 -12.71
N SER A 139 9.64 0.58 -12.68
CA SER A 139 9.57 1.57 -13.75
C SER A 139 10.60 1.24 -14.83
N GLU A 140 10.17 1.14 -16.08
CA GLU A 140 11.03 0.79 -17.22
C GLU A 140 12.28 1.69 -17.32
N GLY A 141 13.42 1.07 -17.52
CA GLY A 141 14.72 1.76 -17.62
C GLY A 141 15.19 2.41 -16.32
N ARG A 142 14.61 2.05 -15.16
CA ARG A 142 14.98 2.57 -13.86
C ARG A 142 15.29 1.43 -12.87
N PRO A 143 16.37 1.54 -12.09
CA PRO A 143 16.69 0.54 -11.07
C PRO A 143 15.78 0.62 -9.84
N THR A 144 15.03 1.71 -9.70
CA THR A 144 14.18 1.96 -8.53
C THR A 144 12.92 1.10 -8.59
N GLN A 145 12.67 0.37 -7.53
CA GLN A 145 11.49 -0.47 -7.36
C GLN A 145 10.61 0.08 -6.23
N LEU A 146 9.32 -0.22 -6.30
CA LEU A 146 8.36 0.02 -5.22
C LEU A 146 7.70 -1.31 -4.88
N PHE A 147 7.61 -1.63 -3.59
CA PHE A 147 6.86 -2.78 -3.10
C PHE A 147 5.61 -2.30 -2.38
N ILE A 148 4.46 -2.81 -2.81
CA ILE A 148 3.16 -2.56 -2.20
C ILE A 148 2.79 -3.82 -1.45
N LEU A 149 2.63 -3.72 -0.13
CA LEU A 149 2.20 -4.81 0.72
C LEU A 149 0.72 -4.64 1.07
N ILE A 150 -0.10 -5.62 0.71
CA ILE A 150 -1.51 -5.67 1.05
C ILE A 150 -1.73 -6.87 1.98
N VAL A 151 -2.14 -6.59 3.20
CA VAL A 151 -2.43 -7.61 4.21
C VAL A 151 -3.89 -8.00 4.09
N LEU A 152 -4.16 -9.29 3.88
CA LEU A 152 -5.48 -9.88 3.80
C LEU A 152 -5.67 -10.86 4.95
N LEU A 153 -6.79 -10.73 5.66
CA LEU A 153 -7.12 -11.54 6.83
C LEU A 153 -8.20 -12.55 6.46
N ALA A 154 -7.99 -13.82 6.83
CA ALA A 154 -9.00 -14.84 6.64
C ALA A 154 -10.27 -14.49 7.43
N SER A 155 -11.43 -14.46 6.75
CA SER A 155 -12.71 -14.28 7.43
C SER A 155 -13.11 -15.58 8.11
N GLY A 156 -13.28 -15.57 9.42
CA GLY A 156 -13.68 -16.74 10.22
C GLY A 156 -12.88 -16.99 11.48
N ASP A 157 -11.67 -16.44 11.58
CA ASP A 157 -10.80 -16.64 12.75
C ASP A 157 -10.97 -15.60 13.87
N TYR A 158 -11.94 -14.68 13.74
CA TYR A 158 -12.28 -13.79 14.83
C TYR A 158 -13.37 -14.40 15.72
N GLN A 159 -13.02 -15.36 16.54
CA GLN A 159 -13.69 -15.49 17.81
C GLN A 159 -13.24 -14.29 18.65
N ILE A 160 -14.06 -13.26 18.68
CA ILE A 160 -13.97 -12.23 19.71
C ILE A 160 -14.19 -12.97 21.01
N PHE A 161 -13.12 -13.18 21.76
CA PHE A 161 -13.24 -13.56 23.16
C PHE A 161 -13.87 -12.37 23.88
N SER A 162 -15.21 -12.34 23.93
CA SER A 162 -15.93 -11.52 24.89
C SER A 162 -15.85 -12.25 26.22
N GLU A 163 -14.91 -11.85 27.06
CA GLU A 163 -15.04 -12.02 28.51
C GLU A 163 -15.95 -10.93 29.06
#